data_bfb034c6a0e2a99fb640d2f3916ec260
#
_entry.id   bfb034c6a0e2a99fb640d2f3916ec260
#
_cell.length_a   1.000
_cell.length_b   1.000
_cell.length_c   1.000
_cell.angle_alpha   90.00
_cell.angle_beta   90.00
_cell.angle_gamma   90.00
#
_symmetry.space_group_name_H-M   'P 1'
#
loop_
_entity.id
_entity.type
_entity.pdbx_description
1 polymer ?
#
loop_
_entity_poly.entity_id
_entity_poly.type
_entity_poly.pdbx_seq_one_letter_code
_entity_poly.pdbx_strand_id
1 'polypeptide(L)'
;MFHKEGTPSILLGTTFTAVVLLLSDYLISTNWIKMTIQIATLVFLIIILQFFRNPKRTVILNENQILAPVDGKVVVIEEVYEGEYFKDKRLQISIFMSPINVHVTRYGLSGIVKFSKYHPGKFLVAWHPKASEENERTTVVVENNTFGAVLYRQIAGALARRIVNYAQEGMQVVQGTDAGFIKFGSRVDLFLPLGTPVNVVLNQKAIGGKTIIATKA
;
A
#
# COMPACT_ATOMS: atom_id res chain seq x y z
N MET A 1 -16.09 3.41 -3.42
CA MET A 1 -16.02 3.76 -1.99
C MET A 1 -14.62 4.30 -1.72
N PHE A 2 -14.48 5.25 -0.80
CA PHE A 2 -13.18 5.83 -0.47
C PHE A 2 -12.67 5.27 0.85
N HIS A 3 -11.36 5.28 1.01
CA HIS A 3 -10.70 4.86 2.24
C HIS A 3 -10.84 5.96 3.32
N LYS A 4 -11.00 5.56 4.59
CA LYS A 4 -11.21 6.50 5.72
C LYS A 4 -10.07 7.52 5.87
N GLU A 5 -8.82 7.11 5.57
CA GLU A 5 -7.65 7.99 5.60
C GLU A 5 -7.67 9.10 4.55
N GLY A 6 -8.54 8.99 3.55
CA GLY A 6 -8.76 10.00 2.53
C GLY A 6 -9.78 11.07 2.90
N THR A 7 -10.62 10.84 3.90
CA THR A 7 -11.74 11.74 4.23
C THR A 7 -11.30 13.20 4.40
N PRO A 8 -10.26 13.54 5.18
CA PRO A 8 -9.83 14.94 5.31
C PRO A 8 -9.32 15.55 4.00
N SER A 9 -8.55 14.76 3.22
CA SER A 9 -7.98 15.21 1.95
C SER A 9 -9.06 15.40 0.87
N ILE A 10 -10.05 14.51 0.84
CA ILE A 10 -11.20 14.59 -0.08
C ILE A 10 -12.05 15.81 0.27
N LEU A 11 -12.36 16.03 1.55
CA LEU A 11 -13.12 17.19 1.99
C LEU A 11 -12.41 18.49 1.63
N LEU A 12 -11.13 18.60 1.95
CA LEU A 12 -10.30 19.77 1.60
C LEU A 12 -10.25 20.00 0.09
N GLY A 13 -10.00 18.94 -0.70
CA GLY A 13 -9.96 19.01 -2.16
C GLY A 13 -11.30 19.42 -2.78
N THR A 14 -12.41 18.91 -2.25
CA THR A 14 -13.76 19.28 -2.70
C THR A 14 -14.07 20.73 -2.38
N THR A 15 -13.78 21.18 -1.15
CA THR A 15 -13.97 22.58 -0.73
C THR A 15 -13.11 23.52 -1.58
N PHE A 16 -11.82 23.20 -1.77
CA PHE A 16 -10.92 23.96 -2.63
C PHE A 16 -11.48 24.08 -4.05
N THR A 17 -11.91 22.95 -4.62
CA THR A 17 -12.52 22.92 -5.97
C THR A 17 -13.74 23.83 -6.05
N ALA A 18 -14.67 23.75 -5.09
CA ALA A 18 -15.86 24.58 -5.06
C ALA A 18 -15.51 26.08 -5.01
N VAL A 19 -14.56 26.44 -4.15
CA VAL A 19 -14.09 27.84 -4.02
C VAL A 19 -13.46 28.33 -5.33
N VAL A 20 -12.59 27.54 -5.95
CA VAL A 20 -11.93 27.94 -7.21
C VAL A 20 -12.95 28.07 -8.35
N LEU A 21 -13.93 27.18 -8.44
CA LEU A 21 -15.00 27.28 -9.45
C LEU A 21 -15.82 28.57 -9.28
N LEU A 22 -16.24 28.89 -8.06
CA LEU A 22 -17.02 30.12 -7.76
C LEU A 22 -16.20 31.38 -8.02
N LEU A 23 -14.94 31.42 -7.52
CA LEU A 23 -14.08 32.59 -7.70
C LEU A 23 -13.70 32.79 -9.17
N SER A 24 -13.41 31.73 -9.91
CA SER A 24 -13.08 31.85 -11.34
C SER A 24 -14.26 32.34 -12.15
N ASP A 25 -15.48 31.96 -11.79
CA ASP A 25 -16.69 32.45 -12.45
C ASP A 25 -16.95 33.92 -12.17
N TYR A 26 -16.71 34.37 -10.93
CA TYR A 26 -16.90 35.75 -10.50
C TYR A 26 -15.80 36.71 -10.96
N LEU A 27 -14.52 36.30 -10.92
CA LEU A 27 -13.38 37.20 -11.14
C LEU A 27 -12.84 37.19 -12.56
N ILE A 28 -13.08 36.14 -13.34
CA ILE A 28 -12.47 35.95 -14.65
C ILE A 28 -13.49 36.12 -15.77
N SER A 29 -13.40 37.24 -16.47
CA SER A 29 -14.27 37.53 -17.62
C SER A 29 -13.82 36.80 -18.91
N THR A 30 -12.54 36.45 -19.03
CA THR A 30 -12.00 35.79 -20.23
C THR A 30 -12.31 34.29 -20.22
N ASN A 31 -13.23 33.86 -21.06
CA ASN A 31 -13.80 32.52 -21.02
C ASN A 31 -12.77 31.38 -21.14
N TRP A 32 -11.77 31.49 -22.02
CA TRP A 32 -10.79 30.41 -22.18
C TRP A 32 -9.90 30.23 -20.95
N ILE A 33 -9.50 31.31 -20.26
CA ILE A 33 -8.73 31.28 -19.02
C ILE A 33 -9.57 30.64 -17.91
N LYS A 34 -10.80 31.10 -17.75
CA LYS A 34 -11.74 30.55 -16.77
C LYS A 34 -11.92 29.05 -16.97
N MET A 35 -12.22 28.61 -18.17
CA MET A 35 -12.45 27.21 -18.49
C MET A 35 -11.20 26.34 -18.23
N THR A 36 -10.01 26.85 -18.56
CA THR A 36 -8.75 26.15 -18.29
C THR A 36 -8.53 25.91 -16.78
N ILE A 37 -8.76 26.94 -15.96
CA ILE A 37 -8.63 26.84 -14.50
C ILE A 37 -9.66 25.86 -13.94
N GLN A 38 -10.89 25.92 -14.39
CA GLN A 38 -11.96 25.03 -13.93
C GLN A 38 -11.67 23.57 -14.27
N ILE A 39 -11.24 23.29 -15.51
CA ILE A 39 -10.85 21.93 -15.92
C ILE A 39 -9.66 21.44 -15.13
N ALA A 40 -8.61 22.24 -14.97
CA ALA A 40 -7.44 21.86 -14.19
C ALA A 40 -7.79 21.51 -12.73
N THR A 41 -8.68 22.31 -12.13
CA THR A 41 -9.14 22.07 -10.76
C THR A 41 -9.99 20.81 -10.62
N LEU A 42 -10.85 20.52 -11.59
CA LEU A 42 -11.62 19.26 -11.64
C LEU A 42 -10.72 18.04 -11.82
N VAL A 43 -9.73 18.14 -12.71
CA VAL A 43 -8.71 17.07 -12.89
C VAL A 43 -7.95 16.81 -11.59
N PHE A 44 -7.56 17.86 -10.87
CA PHE A 44 -6.92 17.75 -9.56
C PHE A 44 -7.82 17.02 -8.55
N LEU A 45 -9.11 17.35 -8.48
CA LEU A 45 -10.05 16.64 -7.61
C LEU A 45 -10.17 15.16 -8.00
N ILE A 46 -10.26 14.86 -9.30
CA ILE A 46 -10.33 13.47 -9.80
C ILE A 46 -9.09 12.68 -9.35
N ILE A 47 -7.89 13.28 -9.41
CA ILE A 47 -6.66 12.65 -8.94
C ILE A 47 -6.73 12.32 -7.45
N ILE A 48 -7.24 13.24 -6.61
CA ILE A 48 -7.44 12.98 -5.17
C ILE A 48 -8.41 11.82 -4.95
N LEU A 49 -9.56 11.85 -5.62
CA LEU A 49 -10.57 10.79 -5.50
C LEU A 49 -10.03 9.43 -5.96
N GLN A 50 -9.31 9.42 -7.09
CA GLN A 50 -8.65 8.23 -7.65
C GLN A 50 -7.64 7.62 -6.66
N PHE A 51 -6.84 8.47 -6.01
CA PHE A 51 -5.83 8.04 -5.06
C PHE A 51 -6.43 7.37 -3.82
N PHE A 52 -7.48 7.97 -3.25
CA PHE A 52 -8.11 7.45 -2.02
C PHE A 52 -9.22 6.41 -2.27
N ARG A 53 -9.37 5.91 -3.50
CA ARG A 53 -10.36 4.87 -3.77
C ARG A 53 -10.06 3.58 -3.02
N ASN A 54 -11.09 2.96 -2.50
CA ASN A 54 -11.03 1.64 -1.86
C ASN A 54 -12.11 0.73 -2.45
N PRO A 55 -11.82 0.03 -3.55
CA PRO A 55 -12.78 -0.88 -4.16
C PRO A 55 -13.08 -2.05 -3.21
N LYS A 56 -14.35 -2.40 -3.08
CA LYS A 56 -14.76 -3.62 -2.38
C LYS A 56 -14.20 -4.83 -3.14
N ARG A 57 -13.59 -5.76 -2.39
CA ARG A 57 -13.03 -6.99 -2.94
C ARG A 57 -13.55 -8.16 -2.14
N THR A 58 -14.18 -9.09 -2.82
CA THR A 58 -14.53 -10.38 -2.22
C THR A 58 -13.25 -11.21 -2.15
N VAL A 59 -12.89 -11.67 -0.97
CA VAL A 59 -11.76 -12.55 -0.71
C VAL A 59 -12.32 -13.90 -0.28
N ILE A 60 -11.87 -14.95 -0.95
CA ILE A 60 -12.12 -16.33 -0.51
C ILE A 60 -10.98 -16.67 0.44
N LEU A 61 -11.32 -16.82 1.73
CA LEU A 61 -10.34 -17.15 2.76
C LEU A 61 -9.72 -18.52 2.49
N ASN A 62 -8.40 -18.58 2.48
CA ASN A 62 -7.65 -19.80 2.31
C ASN A 62 -6.35 -19.74 3.11
N GLU A 63 -6.23 -20.58 4.13
CA GLU A 63 -5.06 -20.62 5.00
C GLU A 63 -3.80 -21.13 4.30
N ASN A 64 -3.96 -21.86 3.19
CA ASN A 64 -2.86 -22.37 2.36
C ASN A 64 -2.38 -21.35 1.31
N GLN A 65 -2.87 -20.12 1.33
CA GLN A 65 -2.51 -19.08 0.36
C GLN A 65 -2.12 -17.78 1.05
N ILE A 66 -1.10 -17.12 0.49
CA ILE A 66 -0.78 -15.74 0.81
C ILE A 66 -1.21 -14.88 -0.37
N LEU A 67 -2.07 -13.91 -0.11
CA LEU A 67 -2.53 -12.95 -1.11
C LEU A 67 -1.62 -11.71 -1.17
N ALA A 68 -1.58 -11.07 -2.33
CA ALA A 68 -0.89 -9.78 -2.45
C ALA A 68 -1.47 -8.77 -1.44
N PRO A 69 -0.62 -8.12 -0.65
CA PRO A 69 -1.08 -7.13 0.32
C PRO A 69 -1.52 -5.82 -0.33
N VAL A 70 -1.06 -5.52 -1.55
CA VAL A 70 -1.29 -4.25 -2.24
C VAL A 70 -1.47 -4.44 -3.75
N ASP A 71 -1.99 -3.40 -4.41
CA ASP A 71 -1.98 -3.29 -5.86
C ASP A 71 -0.62 -2.76 -6.31
N GLY A 72 -0.04 -3.38 -7.32
CA GLY A 72 1.23 -2.90 -7.84
C GLY A 72 1.87 -3.83 -8.85
N LYS A 73 3.17 -3.75 -8.94
CA LYS A 73 4.01 -4.58 -9.80
C LYS A 73 5.07 -5.29 -8.96
N VAL A 74 5.21 -6.58 -9.14
CA VAL A 74 6.27 -7.37 -8.48
C VAL A 74 7.62 -6.93 -9.05
N VAL A 75 8.51 -6.44 -8.19
CA VAL A 75 9.80 -5.87 -8.59
C VAL A 75 11.01 -6.61 -8.02
N VAL A 76 10.82 -7.43 -6.98
CA VAL A 76 11.86 -8.26 -6.37
C VAL A 76 11.28 -9.62 -6.02
N ILE A 77 12.02 -10.69 -6.30
CA ILE A 77 11.83 -12.06 -5.79
C ILE A 77 13.24 -12.60 -5.56
N GLU A 78 13.73 -12.57 -4.31
CA GLU A 78 15.09 -13.00 -3.99
C GLU A 78 15.22 -13.44 -2.53
N GLU A 79 16.24 -14.23 -2.23
CA GLU A 79 16.60 -14.58 -0.87
C GLU A 79 17.48 -13.50 -0.26
N VAL A 80 17.05 -12.95 0.90
CA VAL A 80 17.76 -11.89 1.61
C VAL A 80 17.87 -12.22 3.10
N TYR A 81 18.85 -11.61 3.76
CA TYR A 81 18.93 -11.65 5.22
C TYR A 81 17.98 -10.61 5.81
N GLU A 82 16.99 -11.05 6.61
CA GLU A 82 16.10 -10.17 7.34
C GLU A 82 16.66 -9.94 8.76
N GLY A 83 17.23 -8.76 9.00
CA GLY A 83 18.01 -8.45 10.20
C GLY A 83 17.22 -7.89 11.38
N GLU A 84 15.90 -7.59 11.23
CA GLU A 84 15.12 -6.94 12.29
C GLU A 84 14.45 -7.95 13.23
N TYR A 85 13.59 -8.78 12.68
CA TYR A 85 12.77 -9.72 13.45
C TYR A 85 13.31 -11.14 13.41
N PHE A 86 13.52 -11.69 12.20
CA PHE A 86 13.92 -13.08 12.03
C PHE A 86 15.40 -13.32 12.30
N LYS A 87 16.25 -12.38 11.89
CA LYS A 87 17.72 -12.50 11.94
C LYS A 87 18.22 -13.75 11.20
N ASP A 88 17.56 -14.06 10.10
CA ASP A 88 17.88 -15.18 9.22
C ASP A 88 17.59 -14.85 7.75
N LYS A 89 17.85 -15.80 6.85
CA LYS A 89 17.51 -15.67 5.43
C LYS A 89 16.02 -15.91 5.20
N ARG A 90 15.41 -15.05 4.42
CA ARG A 90 14.00 -15.10 4.01
C ARG A 90 13.86 -14.89 2.51
N LEU A 91 12.78 -15.41 1.93
CA LEU A 91 12.39 -15.11 0.57
C LEU A 91 11.63 -13.76 0.57
N GLN A 92 12.26 -12.74 -0.03
CA GLN A 92 11.65 -11.42 -0.19
C GLN A 92 10.88 -11.34 -1.49
N ILE A 93 9.64 -10.84 -1.42
CA ILE A 93 8.81 -10.48 -2.57
C ILE A 93 8.38 -9.03 -2.39
N SER A 94 8.83 -8.15 -3.31
CA SER A 94 8.52 -6.73 -3.23
C SER A 94 7.52 -6.32 -4.29
N ILE A 95 6.50 -5.55 -3.89
CA ILE A 95 5.46 -5.02 -4.77
C ILE A 95 5.53 -3.49 -4.74
N PHE A 96 5.91 -2.90 -5.87
CA PHE A 96 5.95 -1.45 -6.07
C PHE A 96 4.57 -0.92 -6.45
N MET A 97 4.15 0.15 -5.79
CA MET A 97 2.88 0.82 -5.99
C MET A 97 3.10 2.16 -6.70
N SER A 98 2.65 2.26 -7.93
CA SER A 98 2.56 3.53 -8.66
C SER A 98 1.48 4.44 -8.04
N PRO A 99 1.58 5.78 -8.11
CA PRO A 99 0.57 6.71 -7.58
C PRO A 99 -0.86 6.47 -8.10
N ILE A 100 -1.03 5.84 -9.24
CA ILE A 100 -2.34 5.49 -9.81
C ILE A 100 -2.92 4.17 -9.30
N ASN A 101 -2.17 3.37 -8.52
CA ASN A 101 -2.66 2.14 -7.92
C ASN A 101 -3.60 2.41 -6.73
N VAL A 102 -4.28 1.37 -6.25
CA VAL A 102 -4.99 1.42 -4.96
C VAL A 102 -3.96 1.31 -3.83
N HIS A 103 -3.96 2.27 -2.90
CA HIS A 103 -2.94 2.38 -1.85
C HIS A 103 -3.34 1.75 -0.51
N VAL A 104 -4.43 1.00 -0.49
CA VAL A 104 -4.84 0.21 0.69
C VAL A 104 -3.91 -0.97 0.84
N THR A 105 -3.29 -1.11 2.02
CA THR A 105 -2.57 -2.33 2.41
C THR A 105 -3.56 -3.30 3.05
N ARG A 106 -3.51 -4.57 2.67
CA ARG A 106 -4.37 -5.64 3.19
C ARG A 106 -3.54 -6.74 3.82
N TYR A 107 -4.09 -7.41 4.82
CA TYR A 107 -3.44 -8.61 5.34
C TYR A 107 -3.41 -9.70 4.26
N GLY A 108 -2.23 -10.18 3.92
CA GLY A 108 -2.04 -11.23 2.92
C GLY A 108 -2.47 -12.62 3.40
N LEU A 109 -2.52 -12.82 4.71
CA LEU A 109 -2.91 -14.07 5.38
C LEU A 109 -3.68 -13.76 6.67
N SER A 110 -4.48 -14.73 7.12
CA SER A 110 -5.08 -14.70 8.47
C SER A 110 -4.07 -15.19 9.51
N GLY A 111 -4.17 -14.70 10.74
CA GLY A 111 -3.27 -15.12 11.82
C GLY A 111 -3.26 -14.15 12.99
N ILE A 112 -2.24 -14.26 13.82
CA ILE A 112 -2.02 -13.39 14.98
C ILE A 112 -0.83 -12.49 14.71
N VAL A 113 -0.97 -11.20 14.95
CA VAL A 113 0.13 -10.23 14.87
C VAL A 113 1.11 -10.49 16.03
N LYS A 114 2.34 -10.87 15.69
CA LYS A 114 3.40 -11.14 16.68
C LYS A 114 4.33 -9.96 16.90
N PHE A 115 4.38 -9.05 15.94
CA PHE A 115 5.24 -7.88 15.99
C PHE A 115 4.64 -6.75 15.15
N SER A 116 4.70 -5.52 15.65
CA SER A 116 4.28 -4.34 14.91
C SER A 116 5.13 -3.15 15.35
N LYS A 117 5.94 -2.61 14.44
CA LYS A 117 6.85 -1.51 14.73
C LYS A 117 6.89 -0.48 13.62
N TYR A 118 6.85 0.79 14.00
CA TYR A 118 7.06 1.93 13.12
C TYR A 118 8.52 2.40 13.23
N HIS A 119 9.11 2.73 12.09
CA HIS A 119 10.45 3.28 12.00
C HIS A 119 10.38 4.61 11.24
N PRO A 120 10.76 5.73 11.87
CA PRO A 120 11.01 6.96 11.14
C PRO A 120 12.21 6.76 10.20
N GLY A 121 12.23 7.46 9.09
CA GLY A 121 13.30 7.29 8.12
C GLY A 121 13.32 8.35 7.04
N LYS A 122 14.11 8.08 5.98
CA LYS A 122 14.22 8.91 4.79
C LYS A 122 13.01 8.72 3.86
N PHE A 123 13.00 9.47 2.77
CA PHE A 123 12.00 9.40 1.71
C PHE A 123 12.69 9.19 0.36
N LEU A 124 13.55 8.18 0.27
CA LEU A 124 14.14 7.75 -1.00
C LEU A 124 13.02 7.23 -1.92
N VAL A 125 13.25 7.28 -3.24
CA VAL A 125 12.31 6.65 -4.18
C VAL A 125 12.11 5.17 -3.83
N ALA A 126 10.88 4.68 -3.82
CA ALA A 126 10.54 3.36 -3.26
C ALA A 126 11.20 2.17 -3.97
N TRP A 127 11.67 2.34 -5.20
CA TRP A 127 12.43 1.32 -5.93
C TRP A 127 13.94 1.33 -5.65
N HIS A 128 14.44 2.29 -4.85
CA HIS A 128 15.85 2.33 -4.45
C HIS A 128 16.18 1.11 -3.59
N PRO A 129 17.33 0.42 -3.81
CA PRO A 129 17.67 -0.80 -3.07
C PRO A 129 17.65 -0.60 -1.54
N LYS A 130 18.15 0.54 -1.05
CA LYS A 130 18.18 0.87 0.38
C LYS A 130 16.85 1.36 0.97
N ALA A 131 15.80 1.52 0.16
CA ALA A 131 14.52 2.05 0.65
C ALA A 131 13.90 1.14 1.72
N SER A 132 14.09 -0.19 1.64
CA SER A 132 13.60 -1.15 2.62
C SER A 132 14.18 -0.97 4.02
N GLU A 133 15.35 -0.36 4.14
CA GLU A 133 16.07 -0.18 5.41
C GLU A 133 16.10 1.27 5.88
N GLU A 134 16.24 2.22 4.96
CA GLU A 134 16.47 3.62 5.29
C GLU A 134 15.22 4.51 5.29
N ASN A 135 14.17 4.12 4.54
CA ASN A 135 12.94 4.92 4.47
C ASN A 135 12.06 4.77 5.71
N GLU A 136 11.17 5.76 5.90
CA GLU A 136 10.02 5.60 6.79
C GLU A 136 9.31 4.29 6.44
N ARG A 137 9.13 3.43 7.43
CA ARG A 137 8.56 2.10 7.24
C ARG A 137 7.83 1.59 8.47
N THR A 138 6.95 0.62 8.24
CA THR A 138 6.39 -0.22 9.30
C THR A 138 6.75 -1.67 9.05
N THR A 139 7.09 -2.39 10.09
CA THR A 139 7.36 -3.82 10.05
C THR A 139 6.30 -4.54 10.86
N VAL A 140 5.59 -5.48 10.25
CA VAL A 140 4.53 -6.26 10.90
C VAL A 140 4.76 -7.73 10.61
N VAL A 141 4.68 -8.56 11.64
CA VAL A 141 4.75 -10.02 11.53
C VAL A 141 3.41 -10.62 11.90
N VAL A 142 2.86 -11.42 10.98
CA VAL A 142 1.65 -12.22 11.20
C VAL A 142 2.03 -13.69 11.19
N GLU A 143 1.61 -14.43 12.20
CA GLU A 143 1.86 -15.85 12.32
C GLU A 143 0.57 -16.65 12.16
N ASN A 144 0.63 -17.72 11.38
CA ASN A 144 -0.39 -18.75 11.29
C ASN A 144 0.22 -20.16 11.28
N ASN A 145 -0.63 -21.18 11.39
CA ASN A 145 -0.17 -22.57 11.47
C ASN A 145 0.42 -23.09 10.16
N THR A 146 -0.01 -22.56 9.01
CA THR A 146 0.39 -23.05 7.68
C THR A 146 1.75 -22.51 7.27
N PHE A 147 1.96 -21.20 7.31
CA PHE A 147 3.20 -20.56 6.86
C PHE A 147 4.18 -20.27 7.98
N GLY A 148 3.74 -20.38 9.26
CA GLY A 148 4.47 -19.83 10.38
C GLY A 148 4.44 -18.29 10.35
N ALA A 149 5.55 -17.67 10.76
CA ALA A 149 5.67 -16.23 10.80
C ALA A 149 6.00 -15.66 9.40
N VAL A 150 5.19 -14.73 8.93
CA VAL A 150 5.35 -13.97 7.69
C VAL A 150 5.42 -12.49 8.03
N LEU A 151 6.47 -11.82 7.57
CA LEU A 151 6.65 -10.39 7.76
C LEU A 151 6.19 -9.63 6.52
N TYR A 152 5.44 -8.56 6.70
CA TYR A 152 5.29 -7.54 5.68
C TYR A 152 5.82 -6.19 6.17
N ARG A 153 6.43 -5.46 5.25
CA ARG A 153 7.01 -4.14 5.52
C ARG A 153 6.39 -3.13 4.57
N GLN A 154 5.68 -2.14 5.11
CA GLN A 154 5.22 -1.00 4.36
C GLN A 154 6.37 0.02 4.29
N ILE A 155 6.70 0.53 3.11
CA ILE A 155 7.83 1.41 2.87
C ILE A 155 7.33 2.65 2.15
N ALA A 156 7.60 3.82 2.73
CA ALA A 156 7.31 5.10 2.10
C ALA A 156 8.22 5.36 0.89
N GLY A 157 7.77 6.16 -0.06
CA GLY A 157 8.56 6.62 -1.20
C GLY A 157 8.80 8.12 -1.14
N ALA A 158 9.39 8.69 -2.19
CA ALA A 158 9.79 10.10 -2.25
C ALA A 158 8.62 11.10 -2.07
N LEU A 159 7.42 10.72 -2.48
CA LEU A 159 6.20 11.52 -2.31
C LEU A 159 5.38 11.08 -1.08
N ALA A 160 5.65 9.88 -0.56
CA ALA A 160 4.95 9.32 0.58
C ALA A 160 5.51 9.90 1.88
N ARG A 161 4.71 10.65 2.60
CA ARG A 161 5.11 11.26 3.88
C ARG A 161 4.39 10.66 5.09
N ARG A 162 3.60 9.61 4.90
CA ARG A 162 2.88 8.99 6.03
C ARG A 162 2.41 7.58 5.71
N ILE A 163 2.85 6.65 6.54
CA ILE A 163 2.31 5.28 6.60
C ILE A 163 1.31 5.22 7.74
N VAL A 164 0.14 4.65 7.46
CA VAL A 164 -0.85 4.28 8.48
C VAL A 164 -0.82 2.77 8.60
N ASN A 165 -0.59 2.29 9.81
CA ASN A 165 -0.59 0.87 10.16
C ASN A 165 -1.66 0.62 11.23
N TYR A 166 -2.50 -0.38 11.01
CA TYR A 166 -3.56 -0.76 11.95
C TYR A 166 -3.20 -1.98 12.79
N ALA A 167 -2.10 -2.66 12.46
CA ALA A 167 -1.68 -3.85 13.18
C ALA A 167 -1.20 -3.49 14.59
N GLN A 168 -1.69 -4.25 15.58
CA GLN A 168 -1.23 -4.20 16.96
C GLN A 168 -0.84 -5.61 17.39
N GLU A 169 0.22 -5.75 18.20
CA GLU A 169 0.66 -7.03 18.73
C GLU A 169 -0.46 -7.73 19.50
N GLY A 170 -0.61 -9.04 19.30
CA GLY A 170 -1.69 -9.86 19.85
C GLY A 170 -3.01 -9.81 19.07
N MET A 171 -3.17 -8.89 18.11
CA MET A 171 -4.39 -8.78 17.33
C MET A 171 -4.56 -9.96 16.39
N GLN A 172 -5.77 -10.56 16.36
CA GLN A 172 -6.16 -11.53 15.35
C GLN A 172 -6.59 -10.80 14.08
N VAL A 173 -6.00 -11.16 12.95
CA VAL A 173 -6.25 -10.54 11.64
C VAL A 173 -6.81 -11.55 10.65
N VAL A 174 -7.58 -11.06 9.68
CA VAL A 174 -8.23 -11.87 8.65
C VAL A 174 -7.70 -11.49 7.28
N GLN A 175 -7.38 -12.49 6.49
CA GLN A 175 -6.90 -12.36 5.10
C GLN A 175 -7.78 -11.41 4.28
N GLY A 176 -7.16 -10.48 3.57
CA GLY A 176 -7.85 -9.50 2.70
C GLY A 176 -8.45 -8.30 3.42
N THR A 177 -8.51 -8.29 4.76
CA THR A 177 -8.96 -7.12 5.52
C THR A 177 -7.91 -6.00 5.50
N ASP A 178 -8.33 -4.79 5.85
CA ASP A 178 -7.52 -3.58 5.82
C ASP A 178 -6.43 -3.62 6.90
N ALA A 179 -5.17 -3.55 6.49
CA ALA A 179 -4.00 -3.53 7.36
C ALA A 179 -3.39 -2.13 7.49
N GLY A 180 -3.78 -1.20 6.61
CA GLY A 180 -3.25 0.15 6.63
C GLY A 180 -3.29 0.85 5.28
N PHE A 181 -2.63 2.00 5.22
CA PHE A 181 -2.62 2.85 4.04
C PHE A 181 -1.27 3.57 3.90
N ILE A 182 -0.72 3.66 2.69
CA ILE A 182 0.50 4.41 2.42
C ILE A 182 0.16 5.58 1.49
N LYS A 183 0.50 6.82 1.89
CA LYS A 183 0.18 8.02 1.11
C LYS A 183 1.29 8.32 0.11
N PHE A 184 0.99 8.26 -1.21
CA PHE A 184 1.78 8.69 -2.38
C PHE A 184 3.10 7.94 -2.66
N GLY A 185 3.02 6.89 -3.50
CA GLY A 185 4.14 6.14 -4.06
C GLY A 185 4.90 5.32 -3.01
N SER A 186 4.84 4.01 -3.09
CA SER A 186 5.26 3.15 -2.01
C SER A 186 5.66 1.76 -2.49
N ARG A 187 6.21 0.98 -1.59
CA ARG A 187 6.51 -0.43 -1.79
C ARG A 187 6.06 -1.23 -0.58
N VAL A 188 5.61 -2.44 -0.80
CA VAL A 188 5.42 -3.41 0.28
C VAL A 188 6.29 -4.62 0.01
N ASP A 189 7.10 -4.98 0.99
CA ASP A 189 7.92 -6.18 0.98
C ASP A 189 7.26 -7.24 1.84
N LEU A 190 7.21 -8.48 1.31
CA LEU A 190 6.85 -9.70 2.03
C LEU A 190 8.12 -10.50 2.26
N PHE A 191 8.30 -11.04 3.47
CA PHE A 191 9.40 -11.94 3.81
C PHE A 191 8.81 -13.28 4.26
N LEU A 192 8.99 -14.29 3.44
CA LEU A 192 8.45 -15.63 3.60
C LEU A 192 9.54 -16.60 4.08
N PRO A 193 9.17 -17.74 4.70
CA PRO A 193 10.12 -18.82 4.92
C PRO A 193 10.78 -19.28 3.62
N LEU A 194 12.06 -19.66 3.67
CA LEU A 194 12.74 -20.22 2.51
C LEU A 194 12.02 -21.48 1.99
N GLY A 195 12.06 -21.72 0.69
CA GLY A 195 11.38 -22.85 0.06
C GLY A 195 9.86 -22.69 -0.07
N THR A 196 9.27 -21.54 0.31
CA THR A 196 7.84 -21.28 0.06
C THR A 196 7.56 -21.22 -1.44
N PRO A 197 6.63 -22.04 -2.00
CA PRO A 197 6.30 -21.99 -3.42
C PRO A 197 5.64 -20.65 -3.80
N VAL A 198 6.24 -19.95 -4.78
CA VAL A 198 5.80 -18.63 -5.25
C VAL A 198 4.97 -18.78 -6.52
N ASN A 199 3.82 -18.10 -6.57
CA ASN A 199 2.87 -18.13 -7.69
C ASN A 199 2.95 -16.87 -8.58
N VAL A 200 3.92 -16.01 -8.36
CA VAL A 200 4.12 -14.78 -9.14
C VAL A 200 5.50 -14.73 -9.75
N VAL A 201 5.64 -13.93 -10.80
CA VAL A 201 6.92 -13.68 -11.46
C VAL A 201 7.28 -12.18 -11.47
N LEU A 202 8.55 -11.87 -11.71
CA LEU A 202 9.00 -10.49 -11.84
C LEU A 202 8.21 -9.75 -12.92
N ASN A 203 7.91 -8.48 -12.63
CA ASN A 203 7.13 -7.59 -13.48
C ASN A 203 5.63 -7.92 -13.60
N GLN A 204 5.13 -8.96 -12.96
CA GLN A 204 3.71 -9.28 -12.91
C GLN A 204 2.93 -8.19 -12.17
N LYS A 205 1.73 -7.83 -12.68
CA LYS A 205 0.77 -7.01 -11.94
C LYS A 205 0.15 -7.84 -10.82
N ALA A 206 0.17 -7.28 -9.61
CA ALA A 206 -0.50 -7.82 -8.45
C ALA A 206 -1.71 -6.96 -8.08
N ILE A 207 -2.79 -7.61 -7.65
CA ILE A 207 -4.01 -6.97 -7.14
C ILE A 207 -4.18 -7.41 -5.69
N GLY A 208 -4.10 -6.46 -4.76
CA GLY A 208 -4.22 -6.71 -3.32
C GLY A 208 -5.51 -7.42 -2.95
N GLY A 209 -5.41 -8.46 -2.15
CA GLY A 209 -6.53 -9.32 -1.77
C GLY A 209 -7.10 -10.21 -2.89
N LYS A 210 -6.41 -10.33 -4.05
CA LYS A 210 -6.83 -11.20 -5.15
C LYS A 210 -5.70 -12.04 -5.73
N THR A 211 -4.55 -11.43 -6.00
CA THR A 211 -3.41 -12.16 -6.59
C THR A 211 -2.79 -13.07 -5.52
N ILE A 212 -2.69 -14.36 -5.82
CA ILE A 212 -2.02 -15.32 -4.95
C ILE A 212 -0.51 -15.14 -5.12
N ILE A 213 0.18 -14.79 -4.05
CA ILE A 213 1.65 -14.63 -4.01
C ILE A 213 2.33 -15.96 -3.79
N ALA A 214 1.82 -16.76 -2.87
CA ALA A 214 2.39 -18.06 -2.52
C ALA A 214 1.30 -19.03 -2.12
N THR A 215 1.55 -20.32 -2.34
CA THR A 215 0.65 -21.42 -1.94
C THR A 215 1.47 -22.48 -1.23
N LYS A 216 0.95 -23.04 -0.15
CA LYS A 216 1.51 -24.20 0.55
C LYS A 216 0.52 -25.37 0.45
N ALA A 217 1.04 -26.55 0.16
CA ALA A 217 0.23 -27.78 0.04
C ALA A 217 -0.29 -28.23 1.41
#